data_9b50645e49efc386d0cc08e2883cd324
#
_entry.id   9b50645e49efc386d0cc08e2883cd324
#
_cell.length_a   1.000
_cell.length_b   1.000
_cell.length_c   1.000
_cell.angle_alpha   90.00
_cell.angle_beta   90.00
_cell.angle_gamma   90.00
#
_symmetry.space_group_name_H-M   'P 1'
#
loop_
_entity.id
_entity.type
_entity.pdbx_description
1 polymer ?
#
loop_
_entity_poly.entity_id
_entity_poly.type
_entity_poly.pdbx_seq_one_letter_code
_entity_poly.pdbx_strand_id
1 'polypeptide(L)'
;MILAFAGYGCKKNEVVPNVDHSSKYQPLALGHTWIYQVDSIYFQGNGSQKPDTFHFLQRNKIASSFTNEQDQLSYKVTRSVKKDSFSDWIFQRNYSLTKTDIDLLQTFEDETTIEFTLPFVLSREWDCNQFNNRNSVDCYFEEIHTPMDIGTQNFDSTSIAYFEQEKNAVNSFFKRKTYAANVGLVLQYIEEINQINSDPRGTKYTLTLLSFEK
;
A
#
# COMPACT_ATOMS: atom_id res chain seq x y z
N MET A 1 -66.96 -14.87 25.92
CA MET A 1 -65.91 -15.43 25.07
C MET A 1 -65.10 -14.27 24.51
N ILE A 2 -63.96 -13.92 25.13
CA ILE A 2 -63.14 -12.74 24.78
C ILE A 2 -61.95 -13.27 24.00
N LEU A 3 -61.84 -12.92 22.71
CA LEU A 3 -60.67 -13.22 21.87
C LEU A 3 -59.60 -12.15 22.14
N ALA A 4 -58.44 -12.58 22.68
CA ALA A 4 -57.26 -11.76 22.76
C ALA A 4 -56.46 -11.86 21.47
N PHE A 5 -56.30 -10.74 20.72
CA PHE A 5 -55.38 -10.62 19.60
C PHE A 5 -53.99 -10.32 20.13
N ALA A 6 -53.06 -11.28 20.04
CA ALA A 6 -51.64 -11.06 20.28
C ALA A 6 -51.03 -10.44 19.02
N GLY A 7 -50.73 -9.15 19.04
CA GLY A 7 -49.98 -8.46 17.99
C GLY A 7 -48.52 -8.88 18.02
N TYR A 8 -48.06 -9.64 16.99
CA TYR A 8 -46.65 -9.85 16.70
C TYR A 8 -46.05 -8.57 16.11
N GLY A 9 -45.34 -7.82 16.94
CA GLY A 9 -44.53 -6.72 16.48
C GLY A 9 -43.31 -7.25 15.75
N CYS A 10 -43.24 -7.09 14.43
CA CYS A 10 -42.01 -7.24 13.67
C CYS A 10 -40.98 -6.20 14.15
N LYS A 11 -39.91 -6.64 14.80
CA LYS A 11 -38.72 -5.82 14.98
C LYS A 11 -38.15 -5.53 13.58
N LYS A 12 -38.26 -4.30 13.08
CA LYS A 12 -37.44 -3.83 11.99
C LYS A 12 -35.98 -3.91 12.44
N ASN A 13 -35.22 -4.82 11.85
CA ASN A 13 -33.77 -4.73 11.91
C ASN A 13 -33.38 -3.42 11.22
N GLU A 14 -32.99 -2.43 11.99
CA GLU A 14 -32.33 -1.24 11.43
C GLU A 14 -31.04 -1.75 10.79
N VAL A 15 -30.99 -1.75 9.47
CA VAL A 15 -29.74 -1.93 8.73
C VAL A 15 -28.94 -0.67 9.01
N VAL A 16 -28.01 -0.74 9.96
CA VAL A 16 -27.02 0.31 10.19
C VAL A 16 -26.29 0.47 8.85
N PRO A 17 -26.31 1.66 8.21
CA PRO A 17 -25.59 1.84 6.96
C PRO A 17 -24.13 1.51 7.23
N ASN A 18 -23.58 0.60 6.43
CA ASN A 18 -22.14 0.30 6.50
C ASN A 18 -21.40 1.56 6.02
N VAL A 19 -20.97 2.39 6.97
CA VAL A 19 -20.23 3.61 6.67
C VAL A 19 -18.88 3.19 6.11
N ASP A 20 -18.68 3.44 4.83
CA ASP A 20 -17.39 3.21 4.18
C ASP A 20 -16.31 4.08 4.82
N HIS A 21 -15.36 3.47 5.49
CA HIS A 21 -14.22 4.11 6.12
C HIS A 21 -12.95 4.08 5.26
N SER A 22 -13.01 3.52 4.06
CA SER A 22 -11.83 3.33 3.19
C SER A 22 -11.21 4.67 2.76
N SER A 23 -11.97 5.76 2.76
CA SER A 23 -11.45 7.10 2.52
C SER A 23 -10.42 7.59 3.57
N LYS A 24 -10.36 6.97 4.76
CA LYS A 24 -9.41 7.30 5.82
C LYS A 24 -8.01 6.71 5.58
N TYR A 25 -7.89 5.73 4.69
CA TYR A 25 -6.60 5.17 4.36
C TYR A 25 -5.82 6.13 3.46
N GLN A 26 -4.53 6.25 3.70
CA GLN A 26 -3.63 7.20 3.04
C GLN A 26 -4.12 8.68 3.17
N PRO A 27 -4.01 9.28 4.37
CA PRO A 27 -4.31 10.70 4.55
C PRO A 27 -3.28 11.56 3.80
N LEU A 28 -3.76 12.51 3.00
CA LEU A 28 -2.92 13.40 2.20
C LEU A 28 -3.07 14.84 2.69
N ALA A 29 -2.01 15.40 3.29
CA ALA A 29 -1.93 16.82 3.65
C ALA A 29 -0.47 17.29 3.61
N LEU A 30 -0.27 18.59 3.40
CA LEU A 30 1.07 19.18 3.38
C LEU A 30 1.78 18.94 4.70
N GLY A 31 3.05 18.54 4.60
CA GLY A 31 3.90 18.27 5.75
C GLY A 31 3.83 16.83 6.26
N HIS A 32 2.77 16.06 5.96
CA HIS A 32 2.70 14.66 6.36
C HIS A 32 3.98 13.93 5.98
N THR A 33 4.55 13.24 6.95
CA THR A 33 5.87 12.61 6.82
C THR A 33 5.80 11.19 7.38
N TRP A 34 6.21 10.23 6.59
CA TRP A 34 6.37 8.82 6.96
C TRP A 34 7.85 8.48 6.99
N ILE A 35 8.31 7.86 8.07
CA ILE A 35 9.67 7.32 8.19
C ILE A 35 9.58 5.81 8.32
N TYR A 36 10.34 5.13 7.50
CA TYR A 36 10.34 3.67 7.40
C TYR A 36 11.74 3.10 7.65
N GLN A 37 11.78 1.92 8.27
CA GLN A 37 12.90 0.99 8.14
C GLN A 37 12.75 0.25 6.83
N VAL A 38 13.85 0.13 6.09
CA VAL A 38 13.93 -0.65 4.86
C VAL A 38 14.94 -1.76 5.02
N ASP A 39 14.50 -2.97 4.71
CA ASP A 39 15.33 -4.17 4.63
C ASP A 39 15.26 -4.70 3.20
N SER A 40 16.42 -4.82 2.54
CA SER A 40 16.53 -5.30 1.16
C SER A 40 17.54 -6.43 1.06
N ILE A 41 17.19 -7.48 0.33
CA ILE A 41 18.03 -8.63 0.05
C ILE A 41 18.19 -8.74 -1.46
N TYR A 42 19.41 -8.65 -1.94
CA TYR A 42 19.73 -8.73 -3.36
C TYR A 42 20.42 -10.06 -3.68
N PHE A 43 19.84 -10.83 -4.59
CA PHE A 43 20.32 -12.11 -5.09
C PHE A 43 21.04 -11.91 -6.42
N GLN A 44 22.31 -12.24 -6.49
CA GLN A 44 23.17 -11.98 -7.64
C GLN A 44 23.10 -13.05 -8.74
N GLY A 45 22.55 -14.24 -8.44
CA GLY A 45 22.44 -15.31 -9.41
C GLY A 45 23.75 -16.05 -9.70
N ASN A 46 24.63 -16.21 -8.72
CA ASN A 46 25.94 -16.90 -8.89
C ASN A 46 26.05 -18.14 -8.01
N GLY A 47 24.95 -18.85 -7.77
CA GLY A 47 24.85 -20.21 -7.19
C GLY A 47 25.48 -20.47 -5.82
N SER A 48 26.49 -19.74 -5.44
CA SER A 48 27.24 -19.98 -4.19
C SER A 48 27.51 -18.73 -3.35
N GLN A 49 27.18 -17.55 -3.83
CA GLN A 49 27.37 -16.31 -3.07
C GLN A 49 26.18 -16.04 -2.16
N LYS A 50 26.47 -15.63 -0.92
CA LYS A 50 25.43 -15.14 -0.03
C LYS A 50 24.81 -13.89 -0.63
N PRO A 51 23.47 -13.71 -0.54
CA PRO A 51 22.83 -12.49 -1.02
C PRO A 51 23.34 -11.28 -0.22
N ASP A 52 23.41 -10.15 -0.89
CA ASP A 52 23.72 -8.86 -0.26
C ASP A 52 22.49 -8.37 0.51
N THR A 53 22.72 -7.92 1.74
CA THR A 53 21.67 -7.37 2.60
C THR A 53 21.92 -5.90 2.89
N PHE A 54 20.89 -5.09 2.68
CA PHE A 54 20.94 -3.65 2.92
C PHE A 54 19.87 -3.26 3.93
N HIS A 55 20.27 -2.41 4.89
CA HIS A 55 19.39 -1.81 5.89
C HIS A 55 19.55 -0.30 5.84
N PHE A 56 18.45 0.44 5.71
CA PHE A 56 18.49 1.90 5.67
C PHE A 56 17.13 2.49 6.07
N LEU A 57 17.11 3.80 6.29
CA LEU A 57 15.90 4.54 6.59
C LEU A 57 15.42 5.27 5.33
N GLN A 58 14.09 5.24 5.10
CA GLN A 58 13.43 5.98 4.05
C GLN A 58 12.43 6.97 4.66
N ARG A 59 12.43 8.19 4.15
CA ARG A 59 11.45 9.22 4.49
C ARG A 59 10.66 9.60 3.26
N ASN A 60 9.33 9.56 3.35
CA ASN A 60 8.40 10.10 2.37
C ASN A 60 7.71 11.31 2.99
N LYS A 61 7.86 12.50 2.38
CA LYS A 61 7.26 13.76 2.88
C LYS A 61 6.42 14.40 1.80
N ILE A 62 5.18 14.78 2.12
CA ILE A 62 4.36 15.61 1.23
C ILE A 62 4.92 17.04 1.26
N ALA A 63 5.58 17.41 0.15
CA ALA A 63 6.31 18.68 0.04
C ALA A 63 5.43 19.83 -0.48
N SER A 64 4.51 19.53 -1.42
CA SER A 64 3.61 20.51 -2.01
C SER A 64 2.36 19.82 -2.57
N SER A 65 1.37 20.60 -2.93
CA SER A 65 0.19 20.18 -3.69
C SER A 65 0.10 20.95 -5.00
N PHE A 66 -0.57 20.39 -5.99
CA PHE A 66 -0.82 21.02 -7.28
C PHE A 66 -2.10 20.43 -7.90
N THR A 67 -2.64 21.09 -8.90
CA THR A 67 -3.73 20.56 -9.72
C THR A 67 -3.11 19.88 -10.93
N ASN A 68 -3.47 18.60 -11.18
CA ASN A 68 -2.99 17.87 -12.35
C ASN A 68 -3.78 18.23 -13.62
N GLU A 69 -3.45 17.62 -14.75
CA GLU A 69 -4.07 17.88 -16.06
C GLU A 69 -5.55 17.45 -16.12
N GLN A 70 -6.01 16.65 -15.18
CA GLN A 70 -7.41 16.22 -15.02
C GLN A 70 -8.18 17.07 -13.98
N ASP A 71 -7.66 18.25 -13.62
CA ASP A 71 -8.22 19.13 -12.60
C ASP A 71 -8.35 18.49 -11.19
N GLN A 72 -7.51 17.48 -10.88
CA GLN A 72 -7.53 16.78 -9.60
C GLN A 72 -6.42 17.30 -8.67
N LEU A 73 -6.72 17.42 -7.37
CA LEU A 73 -5.73 17.75 -6.36
C LEU A 73 -4.73 16.62 -6.18
N SER A 74 -3.49 16.90 -6.47
CA SER A 74 -2.35 15.98 -6.39
C SER A 74 -1.32 16.49 -5.39
N TYR A 75 -0.61 15.56 -4.76
CA TYR A 75 0.38 15.84 -3.73
C TYR A 75 1.74 15.33 -4.15
N LYS A 76 2.71 16.24 -4.25
CA LYS A 76 4.10 15.87 -4.50
C LYS A 76 4.73 15.31 -3.24
N VAL A 77 5.18 14.06 -3.31
CA VAL A 77 5.91 13.37 -2.26
C VAL A 77 7.39 13.35 -2.60
N THR A 78 8.21 13.85 -1.68
CA THR A 78 9.67 13.76 -1.76
C THR A 78 10.12 12.55 -0.96
N ARG A 79 10.81 11.61 -1.62
CA ARG A 79 11.48 10.48 -1.00
C ARG A 79 12.94 10.81 -0.77
N SER A 80 13.38 10.58 0.45
CA SER A 80 14.79 10.67 0.85
C SER A 80 15.18 9.41 1.60
N VAL A 81 16.45 9.06 1.56
CA VAL A 81 17.01 7.91 2.26
C VAL A 81 18.21 8.31 3.10
N LYS A 82 18.50 7.55 4.15
CA LYS A 82 19.75 7.67 4.91
C LYS A 82 20.18 6.30 5.41
N LYS A 83 21.50 6.11 5.52
CA LYS A 83 22.09 4.82 5.89
C LYS A 83 21.70 4.40 7.31
N ASP A 84 21.72 5.34 8.24
CA ASP A 84 21.47 5.10 9.67
C ASP A 84 20.92 6.37 10.35
N SER A 85 20.71 6.33 11.66
CA SER A 85 20.20 7.47 12.43
C SER A 85 21.11 8.69 12.46
N PHE A 86 22.41 8.53 12.22
CA PHE A 86 23.42 9.59 12.30
C PHE A 86 23.72 10.23 10.94
N SER A 87 23.34 9.57 9.85
CA SER A 87 23.57 10.05 8.48
C SER A 87 22.56 11.13 8.09
N ASP A 88 22.95 11.99 7.14
CA ASP A 88 22.05 12.97 6.55
C ASP A 88 21.06 12.32 5.58
N TRP A 89 19.89 12.96 5.40
CA TRP A 89 18.90 12.56 4.41
C TRP A 89 19.37 12.93 3.01
N ILE A 90 19.52 11.94 2.15
CA ILE A 90 19.86 12.10 0.74
C ILE A 90 18.59 12.01 -0.09
N PHE A 91 18.33 12.99 -0.93
CA PHE A 91 17.22 12.97 -1.89
C PHE A 91 17.36 11.78 -2.82
N GLN A 92 16.27 11.05 -3.02
CA GLN A 92 16.21 9.92 -3.94
C GLN A 92 15.35 10.23 -5.17
N ARG A 93 14.08 10.62 -4.95
CA ARG A 93 13.12 10.93 -6.03
C ARG A 93 11.91 11.71 -5.52
N ASN A 94 11.17 12.26 -6.48
CA ASN A 94 9.80 12.72 -6.25
C ASN A 94 8.82 11.78 -6.97
N TYR A 95 7.59 11.72 -6.44
CA TYR A 95 6.43 11.11 -7.08
C TYR A 95 5.19 11.87 -6.62
N SER A 96 4.05 11.67 -7.28
CA SER A 96 2.80 12.26 -6.82
C SER A 96 1.81 11.21 -6.35
N LEU A 97 0.94 11.63 -5.43
CA LEU A 97 -0.24 10.89 -5.01
C LEU A 97 -1.47 11.73 -5.33
N THR A 98 -2.44 11.12 -6.01
CA THR A 98 -3.74 11.72 -6.31
C THR A 98 -4.81 10.80 -5.75
N LYS A 99 -5.66 11.34 -4.89
CA LYS A 99 -6.79 10.60 -4.34
C LYS A 99 -8.06 11.10 -4.96
N THR A 100 -8.72 10.23 -5.70
CA THR A 100 -10.02 10.48 -6.32
C THR A 100 -11.15 9.91 -5.44
N ASP A 101 -12.38 9.98 -5.90
CA ASP A 101 -13.53 9.35 -5.22
C ASP A 101 -13.48 7.82 -5.31
N ILE A 102 -12.73 7.28 -6.28
CA ILE A 102 -12.71 5.83 -6.58
C ILE A 102 -11.33 5.19 -6.45
N ASP A 103 -10.22 5.96 -6.44
CA ASP A 103 -8.87 5.41 -6.46
C ASP A 103 -7.88 6.26 -5.66
N LEU A 104 -6.81 5.61 -5.20
CA LEU A 104 -5.53 6.24 -4.90
C LEU A 104 -4.56 5.95 -6.04
N LEU A 105 -4.09 6.99 -6.70
CA LEU A 105 -3.15 6.93 -7.80
C LEU A 105 -1.76 7.35 -7.31
N GLN A 106 -0.73 6.65 -7.78
CA GLN A 106 0.68 7.06 -7.66
C GLN A 106 1.26 7.28 -9.05
N THR A 107 1.81 8.47 -9.29
CA THR A 107 2.51 8.78 -10.56
C THR A 107 3.98 9.02 -10.28
N PHE A 108 4.83 8.26 -10.93
CA PHE A 108 6.28 8.44 -10.92
C PHE A 108 6.77 8.55 -12.36
N GLU A 109 7.45 9.67 -12.68
CA GLU A 109 7.73 10.06 -14.06
C GLU A 109 6.40 10.14 -14.83
N ASP A 110 6.28 9.43 -15.95
CA ASP A 110 5.08 9.41 -16.78
C ASP A 110 4.20 8.15 -16.53
N GLU A 111 4.51 7.38 -15.49
CA GLU A 111 3.79 6.14 -15.18
C GLU A 111 2.86 6.31 -13.98
N THR A 112 1.57 6.12 -14.21
CA THR A 112 0.55 6.13 -13.16
C THR A 112 0.11 4.70 -12.85
N THR A 113 0.10 4.36 -11.55
CA THR A 113 -0.40 3.09 -11.03
C THR A 113 -1.54 3.32 -10.04
N ILE A 114 -2.50 2.39 -10.02
CA ILE A 114 -3.56 2.38 -9.02
C ILE A 114 -3.05 1.65 -7.78
N GLU A 115 -2.90 2.37 -6.69
CA GLU A 115 -2.46 1.80 -5.41
C GLU A 115 -3.55 1.02 -4.70
N PHE A 116 -4.78 1.50 -4.79
CA PHE A 116 -6.01 0.82 -4.36
C PHE A 116 -7.26 1.53 -4.90
N THR A 117 -8.37 0.80 -4.94
CA THR A 117 -9.69 1.32 -5.32
C THR A 117 -10.59 1.55 -4.11
N LEU A 118 -11.53 2.49 -4.22
CA LEU A 118 -12.52 2.85 -3.21
C LEU A 118 -13.95 2.51 -3.69
N PRO A 119 -14.87 2.16 -2.79
CA PRO A 119 -14.64 1.67 -1.43
C PRO A 119 -13.89 0.34 -1.42
N PHE A 120 -13.29 -0.03 -0.28
CA PHE A 120 -12.62 -1.31 -0.13
C PHE A 120 -13.62 -2.47 -0.17
N VAL A 121 -13.41 -3.41 -1.09
CA VAL A 121 -14.26 -4.59 -1.27
C VAL A 121 -13.38 -5.81 -1.57
N LEU A 122 -13.43 -6.85 -0.72
CA LEU A 122 -12.58 -8.05 -0.85
C LEU A 122 -12.69 -8.76 -2.20
N SER A 123 -13.88 -8.77 -2.80
CA SER A 123 -14.13 -9.44 -4.09
C SER A 123 -13.83 -8.58 -5.31
N ARG A 124 -13.36 -7.35 -5.12
CA ARG A 124 -13.06 -6.44 -6.23
C ARG A 124 -11.62 -6.60 -6.66
N GLU A 125 -11.45 -6.88 -7.93
CA GLU A 125 -10.16 -6.84 -8.62
C GLU A 125 -10.04 -5.57 -9.46
N TRP A 126 -8.83 -5.09 -9.65
CA TRP A 126 -8.53 -3.98 -10.55
C TRP A 126 -7.18 -4.20 -11.23
N ASP A 127 -7.03 -3.63 -12.43
CA ASP A 127 -5.73 -3.58 -13.09
C ASP A 127 -4.92 -2.40 -12.52
N CYS A 128 -3.84 -2.70 -11.78
CA CYS A 128 -2.97 -1.67 -11.22
C CYS A 128 -2.27 -0.83 -12.29
N ASN A 129 -2.12 -1.34 -13.51
CA ASN A 129 -1.45 -0.69 -14.62
C ASN A 129 -2.43 -0.07 -15.64
N GLN A 130 -3.70 0.03 -15.31
CA GLN A 130 -4.74 0.56 -16.21
C GLN A 130 -4.38 1.93 -16.83
N PHE A 131 -3.59 2.75 -16.15
CA PHE A 131 -3.22 4.11 -16.57
C PHE A 131 -1.77 4.24 -17.05
N ASN A 132 -1.12 3.14 -17.43
CA ASN A 132 0.22 3.15 -18.02
C ASN A 132 0.34 2.09 -19.13
N ASN A 133 1.51 2.02 -19.78
CA ASN A 133 1.74 1.14 -20.94
C ASN A 133 2.32 -0.23 -20.56
N ARG A 134 2.35 -0.60 -19.29
CA ARG A 134 2.82 -1.91 -18.83
C ARG A 134 1.76 -2.98 -19.02
N ASN A 135 2.17 -4.24 -18.94
CA ASN A 135 1.23 -5.34 -18.89
C ASN A 135 0.27 -5.18 -17.69
N SER A 136 -0.97 -5.65 -17.87
CA SER A 136 -1.96 -5.70 -16.79
C SER A 136 -1.42 -6.46 -15.59
N VAL A 137 -1.71 -5.95 -14.39
CA VAL A 137 -1.40 -6.59 -13.11
C VAL A 137 -2.67 -6.66 -12.29
N ASP A 138 -3.12 -7.88 -12.00
CA ASP A 138 -4.30 -8.11 -11.19
C ASP A 138 -4.02 -7.77 -9.73
N CYS A 139 -4.81 -6.85 -9.21
CA CYS A 139 -4.71 -6.33 -7.87
C CYS A 139 -6.02 -6.54 -7.13
N TYR A 140 -5.96 -6.86 -5.85
CA TYR A 140 -7.13 -7.09 -5.01
C TYR A 140 -6.78 -6.87 -3.52
N PHE A 141 -7.81 -6.79 -2.67
CA PHE A 141 -7.59 -6.81 -1.22
C PHE A 141 -7.61 -8.24 -0.70
N GLU A 142 -6.54 -8.66 -0.01
CA GLU A 142 -6.51 -9.91 0.77
C GLU A 142 -7.30 -9.77 2.06
N GLU A 143 -7.20 -8.62 2.72
CA GLU A 143 -7.88 -8.27 3.96
C GLU A 143 -8.30 -6.81 3.94
N ILE A 144 -9.43 -6.50 4.59
CA ILE A 144 -9.92 -5.13 4.77
C ILE A 144 -10.39 -4.92 6.21
N HIS A 145 -10.07 -3.74 6.75
CA HIS A 145 -10.53 -3.27 8.07
C HIS A 145 -10.23 -4.22 9.24
N THR A 146 -9.10 -4.96 9.17
CA THR A 146 -8.66 -5.87 10.24
C THR A 146 -7.62 -5.20 11.13
N PRO A 147 -7.63 -5.42 12.46
CA PRO A 147 -6.56 -4.96 13.32
C PRO A 147 -5.26 -5.72 13.05
N MET A 148 -4.12 -5.05 13.17
CA MET A 148 -2.82 -5.67 12.94
C MET A 148 -1.72 -5.02 13.76
N ASP A 149 -0.80 -5.86 14.26
CA ASP A 149 0.44 -5.45 14.91
C ASP A 149 1.58 -5.46 13.89
N ILE A 150 2.29 -4.34 13.76
CA ILE A 150 3.44 -4.21 12.85
C ILE A 150 4.62 -3.64 13.65
N GLY A 151 5.65 -4.44 13.85
CA GLY A 151 6.76 -4.08 14.72
C GLY A 151 6.29 -3.86 16.15
N THR A 152 6.44 -2.64 16.66
CA THR A 152 5.99 -2.24 18.01
C THR A 152 4.69 -1.44 17.99
N GLN A 153 4.05 -1.28 16.84
CA GLN A 153 2.86 -0.45 16.66
C GLN A 153 1.62 -1.32 16.48
N ASN A 154 0.53 -0.92 17.15
CA ASN A 154 -0.79 -1.51 16.96
C ASN A 154 -1.62 -0.62 16.04
N PHE A 155 -2.31 -1.22 15.09
CA PHE A 155 -3.26 -0.55 14.21
C PHE A 155 -4.63 -1.19 14.33
N ASP A 156 -5.62 -0.41 14.73
CA ASP A 156 -7.00 -0.90 14.94
C ASP A 156 -7.68 -1.33 13.63
N SER A 157 -7.24 -0.78 12.51
CA SER A 157 -7.84 -1.05 11.20
C SER A 157 -6.81 -0.93 10.10
N THR A 158 -6.49 -2.07 9.48
CA THR A 158 -5.59 -2.18 8.34
C THR A 158 -6.27 -2.86 7.16
N SER A 159 -5.74 -2.65 5.96
CA SER A 159 -6.16 -3.35 4.75
C SER A 159 -4.93 -3.70 3.92
N ILE A 160 -4.92 -4.92 3.38
CA ILE A 160 -3.80 -5.47 2.61
C ILE A 160 -4.18 -5.50 1.14
N ALA A 161 -3.54 -4.68 0.32
CA ALA A 161 -3.61 -4.74 -1.13
C ALA A 161 -2.50 -5.66 -1.67
N TYR A 162 -2.88 -6.60 -2.50
CA TYR A 162 -2.00 -7.57 -3.15
C TYR A 162 -1.93 -7.30 -4.65
N PHE A 163 -0.74 -7.42 -5.19
CA PHE A 163 -0.40 -7.14 -6.58
C PHE A 163 0.38 -8.34 -7.10
N GLU A 164 -0.23 -9.17 -7.93
CA GLU A 164 0.41 -10.35 -8.49
C GLU A 164 0.68 -10.15 -9.98
N GLN A 165 1.95 -10.07 -10.34
CA GLN A 165 2.35 -10.05 -11.73
C GLN A 165 2.63 -11.47 -12.23
N GLU A 166 3.37 -12.28 -11.46
CA GLU A 166 3.72 -13.63 -11.82
C GLU A 166 4.18 -14.42 -10.58
N LYS A 167 3.63 -15.61 -10.36
CA LYS A 167 4.09 -16.50 -9.31
C LYS A 167 4.03 -17.95 -9.80
N ASN A 168 5.19 -18.50 -10.09
CA ASN A 168 5.35 -19.89 -10.55
C ASN A 168 6.65 -20.50 -10.00
N ALA A 169 7.04 -21.69 -10.48
CA ALA A 169 8.24 -22.37 -10.00
C ALA A 169 9.56 -21.64 -10.33
N VAL A 170 9.55 -20.72 -11.31
CA VAL A 170 10.73 -19.99 -11.79
C VAL A 170 10.69 -18.53 -11.36
N ASN A 171 9.53 -17.90 -11.41
CA ASN A 171 9.34 -16.48 -11.15
C ASN A 171 8.47 -16.26 -9.92
N SER A 172 8.87 -15.29 -9.09
CA SER A 172 8.09 -14.81 -7.97
C SER A 172 8.10 -13.29 -8.00
N PHE A 173 7.08 -12.70 -8.66
CA PHE A 173 6.92 -11.27 -8.81
C PHE A 173 5.58 -10.87 -8.20
N PHE A 174 5.63 -10.41 -6.96
CA PHE A 174 4.44 -9.93 -6.28
C PHE A 174 4.79 -8.82 -5.28
N LYS A 175 3.76 -8.08 -4.90
CA LYS A 175 3.85 -7.00 -3.93
C LYS A 175 2.65 -7.06 -2.99
N ARG A 176 2.89 -6.82 -1.71
CA ARG A 176 1.88 -6.60 -0.69
C ARG A 176 2.06 -5.22 -0.08
N LYS A 177 0.99 -4.48 0.05
CA LYS A 177 0.96 -3.18 0.72
C LYS A 177 -0.12 -3.18 1.79
N THR A 178 0.28 -2.97 3.03
CA THR A 178 -0.65 -2.81 4.16
C THR A 178 -0.82 -1.33 4.45
N TYR A 179 -2.04 -0.88 4.42
CA TYR A 179 -2.43 0.48 4.76
C TYR A 179 -3.18 0.47 6.08
N ALA A 180 -2.90 1.43 6.97
CA ALA A 180 -3.64 1.65 8.21
C ALA A 180 -4.51 2.91 8.12
N ALA A 181 -5.70 2.85 8.69
CA ALA A 181 -6.62 3.99 8.74
C ALA A 181 -5.98 5.17 9.48
N ASN A 182 -6.12 6.38 8.93
CA ASN A 182 -5.56 7.65 9.40
C ASN A 182 -4.02 7.73 9.45
N VAL A 183 -3.32 6.73 8.93
CA VAL A 183 -1.86 6.68 8.86
C VAL A 183 -1.35 6.56 7.43
N GLY A 184 -1.90 5.65 6.63
CA GLY A 184 -1.45 5.36 5.28
C GLY A 184 -0.65 4.06 5.19
N LEU A 185 0.31 3.98 4.30
CA LEU A 185 1.16 2.80 4.11
C LEU A 185 1.99 2.54 5.38
N VAL A 186 1.82 1.35 5.97
CA VAL A 186 2.52 0.94 7.21
C VAL A 186 3.47 -0.22 7.01
N LEU A 187 3.20 -1.08 6.02
CA LEU A 187 4.07 -2.19 5.65
C LEU A 187 4.02 -2.39 4.13
N GLN A 188 5.15 -2.63 3.53
CA GLN A 188 5.23 -3.07 2.13
C GLN A 188 6.23 -4.21 2.03
N TYR A 189 5.85 -5.25 1.30
CA TYR A 189 6.72 -6.35 0.91
C TYR A 189 6.71 -6.46 -0.60
N ILE A 190 7.89 -6.55 -1.20
CA ILE A 190 8.08 -6.78 -2.64
C ILE A 190 8.99 -7.98 -2.79
N GLU A 191 8.62 -8.89 -3.67
CA GLU A 191 9.47 -10.00 -4.10
C GLU A 191 9.54 -10.01 -5.62
N GLU A 192 10.72 -9.81 -6.15
CA GLU A 192 11.03 -9.83 -7.58
C GLU A 192 12.20 -10.79 -7.78
N ILE A 193 11.88 -12.09 -7.79
CA ILE A 193 12.87 -13.16 -7.89
C ILE A 193 12.62 -13.97 -9.15
N ASN A 194 13.68 -14.16 -9.92
CA ASN A 194 13.74 -15.13 -11.01
C ASN A 194 14.73 -16.25 -10.64
N GLN A 195 14.30 -17.51 -10.73
CA GLN A 195 15.14 -18.68 -10.47
C GLN A 195 15.55 -19.33 -11.77
N ILE A 196 16.72 -19.00 -12.27
CA ILE A 196 17.31 -19.64 -13.45
C ILE A 196 18.24 -20.78 -12.96
N ASN A 197 17.96 -22.01 -13.33
CA ASN A 197 18.73 -23.20 -12.93
C ASN A 197 18.94 -23.33 -11.42
N SER A 198 17.88 -23.08 -10.65
CA SER A 198 17.89 -23.06 -9.17
C SER A 198 18.77 -21.98 -8.55
N ASP A 199 19.14 -20.97 -9.32
CA ASP A 199 19.97 -19.84 -8.91
C ASP A 199 19.14 -18.57 -8.84
N PRO A 200 18.78 -18.06 -7.65
CA PRO A 200 17.90 -16.90 -7.52
C PRO A 200 18.60 -15.61 -7.94
N ARG A 201 17.88 -14.80 -8.73
CA ARG A 201 18.27 -13.44 -9.12
C ARG A 201 17.16 -12.46 -8.83
N GLY A 202 17.51 -11.31 -8.31
CA GLY A 202 16.52 -10.27 -8.06
C GLY A 202 16.53 -9.75 -6.63
N THR A 203 15.39 -9.25 -6.15
CA THR A 203 15.34 -8.50 -4.90
C THR A 203 14.14 -8.92 -4.07
N LYS A 204 14.34 -9.00 -2.74
CA LYS A 204 13.28 -8.92 -1.74
C LYS A 204 13.42 -7.60 -1.00
N TYR A 205 12.31 -6.93 -0.77
CA TYR A 205 12.30 -5.61 -0.18
C TYR A 205 11.16 -5.51 0.83
N THR A 206 11.49 -5.14 2.06
CA THR A 206 10.51 -4.88 3.11
C THR A 206 10.64 -3.44 3.59
N LEU A 207 9.52 -2.77 3.70
CA LEU A 207 9.43 -1.41 4.21
C LEU A 207 8.45 -1.41 5.37
N THR A 208 8.93 -1.06 6.57
CA THR A 208 8.13 -1.07 7.81
C THR A 208 8.07 0.32 8.39
N LEU A 209 6.87 0.82 8.70
CA LEU A 209 6.69 2.15 9.28
C LEU A 209 7.32 2.22 10.67
N LEU A 210 8.15 3.25 10.89
CA LEU A 210 8.70 3.61 12.21
C LEU A 210 7.92 4.76 12.84
N SER A 211 7.58 5.80 12.06
CA SER A 211 6.80 6.94 12.54
C SER A 211 6.00 7.59 11.43
N PHE A 212 4.88 8.20 11.83
CA PHE A 212 4.06 9.07 11.01
C PHE A 212 3.84 10.40 11.74
N GLU A 213 4.15 11.51 11.07
CA GLU A 213 4.00 12.87 11.56
C GLU A 213 2.98 13.62 10.68
N LYS A 214 2.08 14.37 11.35
CA LYS A 214 1.05 15.20 10.72
C LYS A 214 1.47 16.66 10.63
#